data_0b72731a32b57501cceb55caff7b366f
#
_entry.id   0b72731a32b57501cceb55caff7b366f
#
_cell.length_a   1.000
_cell.length_b   1.000
_cell.length_c   1.000
_cell.angle_alpha   90.00
_cell.angle_beta   90.00
_cell.angle_gamma   90.00
#
_symmetry.space_group_name_H-M   'P 1'
#
loop_
_entity.id
_entity.type
_entity.pdbx_description
1 polymer ?
#
loop_
_entity_poly.entity_id
_entity_poly.type
_entity_poly.pdbx_seq_one_letter_code
_entity_poly.pdbx_strand_id
1 'polypeptide(L)'
;MKKIVITGGTGRFGTLLKQKKTKNKLFFPDRKKLNIENFKSIKTYLSKVKPDILIHLAGLSRPMNIHDKNIKKSINLNIIGTANITKACEEKNIKLIYFSTNYVYPGKKGNYKENHGLLPVNSYAWSKLGGEASVHLYKNSLILRVCMTEKPF
;
A
#
# COMPACT_ATOMS: atom_id res chain seq x y z
N MET A 1 -18.83 13.77 5.16
CA MET A 1 -17.37 14.00 4.96
C MET A 1 -16.62 12.85 5.61
N LYS A 2 -15.82 12.09 4.83
CA LYS A 2 -15.04 10.94 5.36
C LYS A 2 -13.66 11.39 5.80
N LYS A 3 -13.13 10.72 6.83
CA LYS A 3 -11.73 10.83 7.25
C LYS A 3 -10.91 9.75 6.54
N ILE A 4 -9.87 10.14 5.81
CA ILE A 4 -9.04 9.24 5.02
C ILE A 4 -7.60 9.37 5.48
N VAL A 5 -7.01 8.29 5.97
CA VAL A 5 -5.57 8.21 6.26
C VAL A 5 -4.85 7.67 5.04
N ILE A 6 -3.75 8.32 4.63
CA ILE A 6 -2.95 7.93 3.48
C ILE A 6 -1.51 7.72 3.96
N THR A 7 -1.09 6.46 4.04
CA THR A 7 0.32 6.14 4.34
C THR A 7 1.19 6.39 3.10
N GLY A 8 2.47 6.67 3.29
CA GLY A 8 3.35 6.98 2.16
C GLY A 8 3.10 8.35 1.52
N GLY A 9 2.50 9.28 2.28
CA GLY A 9 2.18 10.63 1.83
C GLY A 9 3.38 11.51 1.43
N THR A 10 4.60 11.10 1.75
CA THR A 10 5.85 11.76 1.31
C THR A 10 6.40 11.19 0.00
N GLY A 11 5.83 10.07 -0.49
CA GLY A 11 6.17 9.49 -1.78
C GLY A 11 5.56 10.27 -2.95
N ARG A 12 5.98 9.95 -4.17
CA ARG A 12 5.55 10.64 -5.41
C ARG A 12 4.03 10.75 -5.51
N PHE A 13 3.32 9.64 -5.45
CA PHE A 13 1.86 9.63 -5.58
C PHE A 13 1.16 10.29 -4.38
N GLY A 14 1.66 10.08 -3.16
CA GLY A 14 1.15 10.75 -1.96
C GLY A 14 1.24 12.27 -2.04
N THR A 15 2.33 12.80 -2.61
CA THR A 15 2.50 14.25 -2.84
C THR A 15 1.49 14.80 -3.84
N LEU A 16 1.20 14.07 -4.92
CA LEU A 16 0.16 14.45 -5.88
C LEU A 16 -1.23 14.44 -5.25
N LEU A 17 -1.54 13.46 -4.40
CA LEU A 17 -2.82 13.39 -3.70
C LEU A 17 -3.02 14.57 -2.74
N LYS A 18 -1.98 15.10 -2.12
CA LYS A 18 -2.06 16.29 -1.25
C LYS A 18 -2.57 17.55 -1.98
N GLN A 19 -2.31 17.63 -3.27
CA GLN A 19 -2.69 18.78 -4.10
C GLN A 19 -4.14 18.70 -4.59
N LYS A 20 -4.81 17.56 -4.45
CA LYS A 20 -6.18 17.35 -4.94
C LYS A 20 -7.21 17.93 -3.98
N LYS A 21 -8.07 18.81 -4.49
CA LYS A 21 -9.24 19.29 -3.75
C LYS A 21 -10.24 18.15 -3.56
N THR A 22 -10.78 18.02 -2.35
CA THR A 22 -11.78 17.00 -2.02
C THR A 22 -12.65 17.47 -0.86
N LYS A 23 -13.88 16.95 -0.78
CA LYS A 23 -14.78 17.17 0.36
C LYS A 23 -14.38 16.34 1.59
N ASN A 24 -13.44 15.40 1.46
CA ASN A 24 -13.02 14.52 2.55
C ASN A 24 -11.84 15.12 3.33
N LYS A 25 -11.71 14.72 4.60
CA LYS A 25 -10.58 15.11 5.44
C LYS A 25 -9.43 14.13 5.26
N LEU A 26 -8.34 14.59 4.64
CA LEU A 26 -7.17 13.77 4.35
C LEU A 26 -6.10 13.92 5.43
N PHE A 27 -5.50 12.81 5.84
CA PHE A 27 -4.41 12.75 6.82
C PHE A 27 -3.21 12.02 6.19
N PHE A 28 -2.05 12.66 6.18
CA PHE A 28 -0.82 12.14 5.60
C PHE A 28 0.26 11.99 6.68
N PRO A 29 0.18 10.96 7.54
CA PRO A 29 1.21 10.77 8.56
C PRO A 29 2.57 10.47 7.92
N ASP A 30 3.62 11.07 8.47
CA ASP A 30 4.98 10.67 8.23
C ASP A 30 5.34 9.40 9.02
N ARG A 31 6.54 8.84 8.80
CA ARG A 31 6.99 7.61 9.47
C ARG A 31 7.12 7.79 10.99
N LYS A 32 7.39 9.00 11.48
CA LYS A 32 7.47 9.26 12.93
C LYS A 32 6.10 9.13 13.60
N LYS A 33 5.04 9.56 12.92
CA LYS A 33 3.65 9.49 13.40
C LYS A 33 3.00 8.13 13.19
N LEU A 34 3.28 7.46 12.06
CA LEU A 34 2.76 6.15 11.72
C LEU A 34 3.85 5.33 11.04
N ASN A 35 4.50 4.45 11.80
CA ASN A 35 5.48 3.51 11.29
C ASN A 35 4.81 2.17 10.99
N ILE A 36 4.75 1.76 9.72
CA ILE A 36 4.09 0.52 9.29
C ILE A 36 4.78 -0.75 9.80
N GLU A 37 6.07 -0.68 10.15
CA GLU A 37 6.82 -1.78 10.75
C GLU A 37 6.51 -1.95 12.25
N ASN A 38 5.85 -0.98 12.88
CA ASN A 38 5.49 -0.99 14.30
C ASN A 38 3.97 -1.00 14.50
N PHE A 39 3.43 -2.15 14.82
CA PHE A 39 1.99 -2.35 14.98
C PHE A 39 1.37 -1.43 16.04
N LYS A 40 2.07 -1.20 17.16
CA LYS A 40 1.61 -0.27 18.22
C LYS A 40 1.50 1.17 17.70
N SER A 41 2.47 1.62 16.89
CA SER A 41 2.44 2.94 16.25
C SER A 41 1.20 3.09 15.36
N ILE A 42 0.89 2.07 14.55
CA ILE A 42 -0.30 2.07 13.69
C ILE A 42 -1.57 2.17 14.54
N LYS A 43 -1.73 1.29 15.53
CA LYS A 43 -2.92 1.27 16.40
C LYS A 43 -3.14 2.59 17.12
N THR A 44 -2.09 3.16 17.68
CA THR A 44 -2.15 4.46 18.38
C THR A 44 -2.63 5.56 17.43
N TYR A 45 -2.05 5.66 16.24
CA TYR A 45 -2.43 6.67 15.27
C TYR A 45 -3.88 6.51 14.79
N LEU A 46 -4.28 5.29 14.42
CA LEU A 46 -5.64 5.02 13.94
C LEU A 46 -6.70 5.22 15.03
N SER A 47 -6.39 4.90 16.29
CA SER A 47 -7.29 5.18 17.43
C SER A 47 -7.52 6.68 17.65
N LYS A 48 -6.48 7.51 17.44
CA LYS A 48 -6.57 8.98 17.57
C LYS A 48 -7.37 9.60 16.41
N VAL A 49 -7.13 9.17 15.17
CA VAL A 49 -7.75 9.77 13.98
C VAL A 49 -9.15 9.21 13.74
N LYS A 50 -9.36 7.91 14.00
CA LYS A 50 -10.59 7.14 13.72
C LYS A 50 -11.03 7.34 12.26
N PRO A 51 -10.21 6.92 11.27
CA PRO A 51 -10.53 7.09 9.87
C PRO A 51 -11.59 6.10 9.39
N ASP A 52 -12.37 6.50 8.38
CA ASP A 52 -13.29 5.63 7.65
C ASP A 52 -12.55 4.76 6.62
N ILE A 53 -11.48 5.32 6.04
CA ILE A 53 -10.70 4.69 4.96
C ILE A 53 -9.22 4.87 5.24
N LEU A 54 -8.44 3.81 4.98
CA LEU A 54 -6.99 3.87 4.91
C LEU A 54 -6.52 3.52 3.48
N ILE A 55 -5.81 4.46 2.84
CA ILE A 55 -5.15 4.24 1.56
C ILE A 55 -3.68 3.91 1.85
N HIS A 56 -3.26 2.70 1.51
CA HIS A 56 -1.91 2.21 1.80
C HIS A 56 -1.00 2.36 0.58
N LEU A 57 -0.19 3.43 0.58
CA LEU A 57 0.82 3.72 -0.44
C LEU A 57 2.25 3.50 0.10
N ALA A 58 2.42 3.42 1.41
CA ALA A 58 3.74 3.21 2.01
C ALA A 58 4.30 1.85 1.62
N GLY A 59 5.56 1.83 1.26
CA GLY A 59 6.29 0.63 0.87
C GLY A 59 7.59 0.99 0.17
N LEU A 60 8.41 -0.01 -0.07
CA LEU A 60 9.65 0.09 -0.82
C LEU A 60 9.35 -0.18 -2.29
N SER A 61 9.68 0.74 -3.20
CA SER A 61 9.44 0.56 -4.63
C SER A 61 10.67 0.84 -5.49
N ARG A 62 11.53 1.75 -5.05
CA ARG A 62 12.73 2.16 -5.82
C ARG A 62 13.92 2.41 -4.89
N PRO A 63 15.15 2.25 -5.40
CA PRO A 63 15.50 1.63 -6.68
C PRO A 63 15.12 0.14 -6.70
N MET A 64 14.75 -0.42 -7.87
CA MET A 64 14.24 -1.79 -8.00
C MET A 64 15.20 -2.86 -7.45
N ASN A 65 16.51 -2.70 -7.70
CA ASN A 65 17.55 -3.62 -7.25
C ASN A 65 17.71 -3.72 -5.71
N ILE A 66 17.09 -2.82 -4.95
CA ILE A 66 17.14 -2.91 -3.48
C ILE A 66 16.41 -4.14 -2.95
N HIS A 67 15.43 -4.64 -3.72
CA HIS A 67 14.66 -5.81 -3.35
C HIS A 67 15.50 -7.10 -3.39
N ASP A 68 16.57 -7.10 -4.20
CA ASP A 68 17.54 -8.20 -4.28
C ASP A 68 18.69 -7.98 -3.28
N LYS A 69 19.17 -6.73 -3.14
CA LYS A 69 20.31 -6.39 -2.28
C LYS A 69 19.96 -6.34 -0.79
N ASN A 70 18.72 -6.04 -0.43
CA ASN A 70 18.26 -5.93 0.96
C ASN A 70 16.88 -6.57 1.14
N ILE A 71 16.86 -7.89 1.06
CA ILE A 71 15.63 -8.70 1.17
C ILE A 71 14.90 -8.41 2.49
N LYS A 72 15.62 -8.29 3.59
CA LYS A 72 15.06 -7.97 4.92
C LYS A 72 14.23 -6.70 4.88
N LYS A 73 14.76 -5.63 4.28
CA LYS A 73 14.06 -4.34 4.15
C LYS A 73 12.82 -4.47 3.26
N SER A 74 12.93 -5.23 2.17
CA SER A 74 11.81 -5.51 1.27
C SER A 74 10.68 -6.25 2.00
N ILE A 75 11.00 -7.31 2.71
CA ILE A 75 10.05 -8.09 3.52
C ILE A 75 9.40 -7.20 4.59
N ASN A 76 10.20 -6.49 5.38
CA ASN A 76 9.68 -5.68 6.49
C ASN A 76 8.72 -4.60 6.03
N LEU A 77 9.02 -3.90 4.93
CA LEU A 77 8.18 -2.81 4.47
C LEU A 77 6.98 -3.28 3.64
N ASN A 78 7.20 -4.19 2.66
CA ASN A 78 6.16 -4.51 1.70
C ASN A 78 5.27 -5.68 2.15
N ILE A 79 5.79 -6.60 2.94
CA ILE A 79 5.02 -7.77 3.42
C ILE A 79 4.54 -7.52 4.84
N ILE A 80 5.47 -7.43 5.81
CA ILE A 80 5.11 -7.29 7.23
C ILE A 80 4.40 -5.95 7.50
N GLY A 81 4.89 -4.85 6.93
CA GLY A 81 4.27 -3.54 7.06
C GLY A 81 2.84 -3.51 6.52
N THR A 82 2.61 -4.14 5.35
CA THR A 82 1.26 -4.26 4.77
C THR A 82 0.37 -5.16 5.63
N ALA A 83 0.88 -6.29 6.13
CA ALA A 83 0.14 -7.18 7.03
C ALA A 83 -0.25 -6.47 8.35
N ASN A 84 0.65 -5.67 8.92
CA ASN A 84 0.35 -4.85 10.10
C ASN A 84 -0.78 -3.83 9.84
N ILE A 85 -0.75 -3.16 8.69
CA ILE A 85 -1.83 -2.24 8.27
C ILE A 85 -3.14 -2.99 8.12
N THR A 86 -3.13 -4.15 7.47
CA THR A 86 -4.33 -4.98 7.26
C THR A 86 -4.96 -5.39 8.59
N LYS A 87 -4.17 -5.93 9.52
CA LYS A 87 -4.62 -6.30 10.87
C LYS A 87 -5.23 -5.11 11.62
N ALA A 88 -4.56 -3.95 11.57
CA ALA A 88 -5.07 -2.76 12.28
C ALA A 88 -6.36 -2.21 11.65
N CYS A 89 -6.53 -2.33 10.33
CA CYS A 89 -7.77 -1.97 9.64
C CYS A 89 -8.89 -2.95 9.98
N GLU A 90 -8.61 -4.24 10.03
CA GLU A 90 -9.55 -5.29 10.40
C GLU A 90 -10.04 -5.08 11.84
N GLU A 91 -9.15 -4.95 12.84
CA GLU A 91 -9.49 -4.71 14.24
C GLU A 91 -10.41 -3.48 14.46
N LYS A 92 -10.38 -2.51 13.54
CA LYS A 92 -11.12 -1.25 13.66
C LYS A 92 -12.21 -1.07 12.60
N ASN A 93 -12.46 -2.09 11.80
CA ASN A 93 -13.39 -2.07 10.67
C ASN A 93 -13.18 -0.88 9.70
N ILE A 94 -11.92 -0.52 9.42
CA ILE A 94 -11.53 0.57 8.52
C ILE A 94 -11.42 0.00 7.10
N LYS A 95 -12.07 0.62 6.10
CA LYS A 95 -11.90 0.22 4.70
C LYS A 95 -10.46 0.41 4.27
N LEU A 96 -9.82 -0.67 3.79
CA LEU A 96 -8.44 -0.66 3.30
C LEU A 96 -8.39 -0.59 1.79
N ILE A 97 -7.66 0.38 1.23
CA ILE A 97 -7.33 0.46 -0.20
C ILE A 97 -5.82 0.30 -0.33
N TYR A 98 -5.37 -0.81 -0.92
CA TYR A 98 -3.97 -1.14 -1.09
C TYR A 98 -3.53 -0.94 -2.54
N PHE A 99 -2.45 -0.19 -2.72
CA PHE A 99 -1.83 0.02 -4.03
C PHE A 99 -0.75 -1.04 -4.27
N SER A 100 -1.07 -2.00 -5.11
CA SER A 100 -0.17 -3.00 -5.62
C SER A 100 0.39 -2.59 -7.00
N THR A 101 0.85 -3.52 -7.77
CA THR A 101 1.52 -3.31 -9.06
C THR A 101 1.02 -4.28 -10.13
N ASN A 102 1.00 -3.85 -11.37
CA ASN A 102 0.78 -4.70 -12.53
C ASN A 102 1.90 -5.74 -12.74
N TYR A 103 3.08 -5.55 -12.13
CA TYR A 103 4.21 -6.48 -12.22
C TYR A 103 3.97 -7.83 -11.53
N VAL A 104 2.84 -8.00 -10.82
CA VAL A 104 2.41 -9.30 -10.30
C VAL A 104 1.93 -10.25 -11.41
N TYR A 105 1.63 -9.72 -12.59
CA TYR A 105 1.31 -10.53 -13.78
C TYR A 105 2.56 -10.89 -14.58
N PRO A 106 2.54 -11.99 -15.37
CA PRO A 106 3.71 -12.45 -16.11
C PRO A 106 4.17 -11.53 -17.26
N GLY A 107 3.39 -10.55 -17.67
CA GLY A 107 3.80 -9.55 -18.65
C GLY A 107 3.91 -10.03 -20.10
N LYS A 108 3.50 -11.28 -20.41
CA LYS A 108 3.70 -11.89 -21.76
C LYS A 108 2.66 -11.46 -22.78
N LYS A 109 1.40 -11.26 -22.39
CA LYS A 109 0.26 -11.07 -23.33
C LYS A 109 -0.44 -9.71 -23.18
N GLY A 110 -0.33 -9.01 -22.08
CA GLY A 110 -1.15 -7.82 -21.79
C GLY A 110 -2.62 -8.15 -21.49
N ASN A 111 -3.44 -7.11 -21.29
CA ASN A 111 -4.87 -7.18 -21.00
C ASN A 111 -5.24 -8.16 -19.86
N TYR A 112 -4.43 -8.17 -18.79
CA TYR A 112 -4.69 -9.03 -17.63
C TYR A 112 -5.90 -8.54 -16.86
N LYS A 113 -6.77 -9.49 -16.48
CA LYS A 113 -7.91 -9.30 -15.58
C LYS A 113 -7.55 -9.71 -14.16
N GLU A 114 -8.37 -9.32 -13.20
CA GLU A 114 -8.14 -9.55 -11.78
C GLU A 114 -8.07 -11.03 -11.41
N ASN A 115 -8.77 -11.89 -12.14
CA ASN A 115 -8.82 -13.36 -11.94
C ASN A 115 -7.74 -14.14 -12.71
N HIS A 116 -6.88 -13.48 -13.48
CA HIS A 116 -5.78 -14.16 -14.17
C HIS A 116 -4.71 -14.62 -13.17
N GLY A 117 -4.03 -15.73 -13.51
CA GLY A 117 -2.92 -16.25 -12.72
C GLY A 117 -1.80 -15.23 -12.54
N LEU A 118 -1.24 -15.18 -11.34
CA LEU A 118 -0.16 -14.27 -10.96
C LEU A 118 1.19 -14.98 -11.06
N LEU A 119 2.14 -14.33 -11.73
CA LEU A 119 3.54 -14.74 -11.80
C LEU A 119 4.40 -13.50 -11.80
N PRO A 120 4.81 -13.01 -10.63
CA PRO A 120 5.60 -11.79 -10.49
C PRO A 120 6.90 -11.83 -11.28
N VAL A 121 7.21 -10.73 -11.99
CA VAL A 121 8.34 -10.65 -12.90
C VAL A 121 9.68 -10.32 -12.23
N ASN A 122 9.68 -9.91 -10.96
CA ASN A 122 10.89 -9.54 -10.21
C ASN A 122 10.65 -9.55 -8.69
N SER A 123 11.71 -9.41 -7.89
CA SER A 123 11.66 -9.42 -6.42
C SER A 123 10.78 -8.31 -5.83
N TYR A 124 10.70 -7.13 -6.47
CA TYR A 124 9.75 -6.10 -6.08
C TYR A 124 8.31 -6.60 -6.18
N ALA A 125 7.95 -7.18 -7.32
CA ALA A 125 6.61 -7.68 -7.55
C ALA A 125 6.24 -8.82 -6.59
N TRP A 126 7.19 -9.72 -6.28
CA TRP A 126 7.02 -10.76 -5.25
C TRP A 126 6.76 -10.15 -3.87
N SER A 127 7.49 -9.09 -3.50
CA SER A 127 7.26 -8.40 -2.23
C SER A 127 5.88 -7.73 -2.16
N LYS A 128 5.40 -7.19 -3.28
CA LYS A 128 4.06 -6.59 -3.38
C LYS A 128 2.96 -7.64 -3.32
N LEU A 129 3.15 -8.78 -4.00
CA LEU A 129 2.22 -9.91 -3.94
C LEU A 129 2.16 -10.51 -2.52
N GLY A 130 3.28 -10.59 -1.81
CA GLY A 130 3.29 -10.99 -0.39
C GLY A 130 2.43 -10.08 0.49
N GLY A 131 2.43 -8.76 0.22
CA GLY A 131 1.50 -7.83 0.85
C GLY A 131 0.05 -8.07 0.45
N GLU A 132 -0.24 -8.31 -0.85
CA GLU A 132 -1.60 -8.62 -1.34
C GLU A 132 -2.21 -9.81 -0.61
N ALA A 133 -1.43 -10.85 -0.32
CA ALA A 133 -1.91 -12.04 0.36
C ALA A 133 -2.58 -11.70 1.71
N SER A 134 -1.99 -10.79 2.49
CA SER A 134 -2.60 -10.33 3.75
C SER A 134 -3.86 -9.49 3.53
N VAL A 135 -3.84 -8.60 2.54
CA VAL A 135 -4.97 -7.71 2.23
C VAL A 135 -6.18 -8.51 1.72
N HIS A 136 -5.91 -9.56 0.95
CA HIS A 136 -6.95 -10.43 0.38
C HIS A 136 -7.77 -11.17 1.43
N LEU A 137 -7.20 -11.42 2.62
CA LEU A 137 -7.92 -12.02 3.74
C LEU A 137 -8.94 -11.07 4.38
N TYR A 138 -8.82 -9.76 4.17
CA TYR A 138 -9.70 -8.77 4.77
C TYR A 138 -10.82 -8.36 3.81
N LYS A 139 -12.08 -8.74 4.13
CA LYS A 139 -13.24 -8.51 3.25
C LYS A 139 -13.51 -7.03 2.95
N ASN A 140 -13.29 -6.12 3.93
CA ASN A 140 -13.48 -4.68 3.73
C ASN A 140 -12.23 -4.02 3.12
N SER A 141 -11.66 -4.64 2.08
CA SER A 141 -10.47 -4.17 1.38
C SER A 141 -10.69 -4.01 -0.13
N LEU A 142 -9.76 -3.32 -0.78
CA LEU A 142 -9.65 -3.19 -2.22
C LEU A 142 -8.17 -3.19 -2.60
N ILE A 143 -7.77 -4.05 -3.53
CA ILE A 143 -6.43 -4.11 -4.09
C ILE A 143 -6.45 -3.45 -5.48
N LEU A 144 -5.60 -2.44 -5.68
CA LEU A 144 -5.42 -1.76 -6.96
C LEU A 144 -4.06 -2.14 -7.55
N ARG A 145 -4.03 -2.99 -8.57
CA ARG A 145 -2.83 -3.37 -9.33
C ARG A 145 -2.57 -2.33 -10.41
N VAL A 146 -1.81 -1.30 -10.06
CA VAL A 146 -1.62 -0.13 -10.91
C VAL A 146 -0.27 -0.14 -11.63
N CYS A 147 -0.23 0.48 -12.81
CA CYS A 147 0.98 0.91 -13.48
C CYS A 147 1.08 2.43 -13.27
N MET A 148 1.98 2.85 -12.39
CA MET A 148 2.19 4.29 -12.16
C MET A 148 3.29 4.78 -13.08
N THR A 149 2.88 5.62 -14.02
CA THR A 149 3.75 6.27 -14.98
C THR A 149 3.85 7.75 -14.68
N GLU A 150 4.98 8.37 -15.00
CA GLU A 150 5.21 9.81 -14.83
C GLU A 150 4.86 10.52 -16.14
N LYS A 151 4.21 11.67 -16.03
CA LYS A 151 4.00 12.55 -17.20
C LYS A 151 5.33 13.21 -17.61
N PRO A 152 5.46 13.58 -18.87
CA PRO A 152 4.62 13.29 -20.03
C PRO A 152 4.95 11.94 -20.68
N PHE A 153 3.94 11.33 -21.27
CA PHE A 153 4.12 10.31 -22.33
C PHE A 153 4.13 11.00 -23.65
#